data_cda2aee3656df15520ce09c26e143c78
#
_entry.id   cda2aee3656df15520ce09c26e143c78
#
_cell.length_a   1.000
_cell.length_b   1.000
_cell.length_c   1.000
_cell.angle_alpha   90.00
_cell.angle_beta   90.00
_cell.angle_gamma   90.00
#
_symmetry.space_group_name_H-M   'P 1'
#
loop_
_entity.id
_entity.type
_entity.pdbx_description
1 polymer ?
#
loop_
_entity_poly.entity_id
_entity_poly.type
_entity_poly.pdbx_seq_one_letter_code
_entity_poly.pdbx_strand_id
1 'polypeptide(L)'
;MSSIAATAATETRKPLYTSLFVQVLAALLLGIALGVAAPDFAIGLKIFSDAFLKLISMIVAPIVFCVVVHGIAGAGDLKKVGRVGVKALIYFEVMTTIALVVGLLLAYLFGPGHGMNIDAATLDAKALNTYADNAHKLQGGGIGAFLLNVIPSTSFDALSRNDVLQVLFFAVIFGVSLALVGGEKGEKVTSLIDAVSAVLFRAMGLIVRVAPLGVLGAVAYTVGKYGVGSLKQLVSLVALFYVSVAIFVFGVLGGVMALAGINLLKFLGYLREELTIVLATASSDAVLPQIMRKLERLGVKDSVVGLVIPTGYSFNLDAFSIYLTLAVVFIAQATNTPLSFGDLLLVLGVSLITSKGAHGVPGSAIVILAATLNAVPSIPAIGLVLVLSVDWFIGMARALGNLIGNCVATVVVAAWEGDLDREKARRVLDGAELVDVTAG
;
A
#
# COMPACT_ATOMS: atom_id res chain seq x y z
N MET A 1 -59.32 -16.43 8.59
CA MET A 1 -58.25 -17.36 8.92
C MET A 1 -57.59 -17.78 7.62
N SER A 2 -56.51 -17.12 7.26
CA SER A 2 -55.72 -17.44 6.07
C SER A 2 -54.24 -17.42 6.54
N SER A 3 -53.66 -18.60 6.54
CA SER A 3 -52.34 -18.90 7.02
C SER A 3 -51.30 -18.28 6.06
N ILE A 4 -50.59 -17.27 6.53
CA ILE A 4 -49.37 -16.78 5.89
C ILE A 4 -48.26 -17.73 6.34
N ALA A 5 -47.96 -18.74 5.55
CA ALA A 5 -46.79 -19.57 5.67
C ALA A 5 -45.58 -18.69 5.32
N ALA A 6 -44.81 -18.29 6.33
CA ALA A 6 -43.52 -17.68 6.15
C ALA A 6 -42.56 -18.69 5.50
N THR A 7 -42.31 -18.51 4.20
CA THR A 7 -41.27 -19.24 3.49
C THR A 7 -39.91 -18.70 3.99
N ALA A 8 -39.33 -19.37 4.98
CA ALA A 8 -37.94 -19.17 5.35
C ALA A 8 -37.10 -19.52 4.12
N ALA A 9 -36.58 -18.50 3.44
CA ALA A 9 -35.61 -18.69 2.38
C ALA A 9 -34.37 -19.33 3.05
N THR A 10 -34.14 -20.61 2.82
CA THR A 10 -32.94 -21.32 3.14
C THR A 10 -31.82 -20.64 2.38
N GLU A 11 -31.04 -19.82 3.07
CA GLU A 11 -29.74 -19.32 2.55
C GLU A 11 -28.90 -20.53 2.20
N THR A 12 -28.81 -20.83 0.91
CA THR A 12 -27.84 -21.80 0.39
C THR A 12 -26.44 -21.23 0.67
N ARG A 13 -25.78 -21.71 1.73
CA ARG A 13 -24.36 -21.41 2.01
C ARG A 13 -23.59 -21.70 0.73
N LYS A 14 -23.09 -20.64 0.08
CA LYS A 14 -22.24 -20.80 -1.10
C LYS A 14 -21.08 -21.74 -0.71
N PRO A 15 -20.76 -22.74 -1.55
CA PRO A 15 -19.69 -23.68 -1.23
C PRO A 15 -18.38 -22.93 -0.95
N LEU A 16 -17.60 -23.36 0.03
CA LEU A 16 -16.38 -22.71 0.49
C LEU A 16 -15.38 -22.44 -0.65
N TYR A 17 -15.31 -23.29 -1.66
CA TYR A 17 -14.45 -23.15 -2.83
C TYR A 17 -14.84 -21.97 -3.74
N THR A 18 -16.04 -21.39 -3.61
CA THR A 18 -16.44 -20.19 -4.36
C THR A 18 -15.98 -18.90 -3.69
N SER A 19 -15.48 -18.97 -2.45
CA SER A 19 -14.90 -17.84 -1.74
C SER A 19 -13.57 -17.45 -2.36
N LEU A 20 -13.41 -16.17 -2.73
CA LEU A 20 -12.15 -15.64 -3.26
C LEU A 20 -10.98 -15.89 -2.30
N PHE A 21 -11.22 -15.78 -1.00
CA PHE A 21 -10.23 -16.08 0.04
C PHE A 21 -9.69 -17.52 -0.07
N VAL A 22 -10.59 -18.51 -0.19
CA VAL A 22 -10.18 -19.94 -0.31
C VAL A 22 -9.43 -20.17 -1.62
N GLN A 23 -9.89 -19.56 -2.72
CA GLN A 23 -9.22 -19.66 -4.01
C GLN A 23 -7.82 -19.05 -3.98
N VAL A 24 -7.65 -17.88 -3.35
CA VAL A 24 -6.34 -17.21 -3.18
C VAL A 24 -5.42 -18.05 -2.29
N LEU A 25 -5.93 -18.60 -1.19
CA LEU A 25 -5.15 -19.48 -0.31
C LEU A 25 -4.71 -20.77 -1.02
N ALA A 26 -5.61 -21.40 -1.78
CA ALA A 26 -5.28 -22.58 -2.60
C ALA A 26 -4.22 -22.26 -3.67
N ALA A 27 -4.36 -21.11 -4.33
CA ALA A 27 -3.39 -20.63 -5.32
C ALA A 27 -2.01 -20.36 -4.71
N LEU A 28 -1.95 -19.82 -3.49
CA LEU A 28 -0.72 -19.62 -2.73
C LEU A 28 -0.04 -20.96 -2.43
N LEU A 29 -0.77 -21.93 -1.86
CA LEU A 29 -0.22 -23.25 -1.54
C LEU A 29 0.26 -24.00 -2.80
N LEU A 30 -0.53 -23.96 -3.89
CA LEU A 30 -0.16 -24.56 -5.16
C LEU A 30 1.07 -23.86 -5.77
N GLY A 31 1.17 -22.52 -5.67
CA GLY A 31 2.33 -21.75 -6.13
C GLY A 31 3.61 -22.15 -5.39
N ILE A 32 3.56 -22.35 -4.07
CA ILE A 32 4.70 -22.85 -3.28
C ILE A 32 5.09 -24.25 -3.77
N ALA A 33 4.11 -25.16 -3.88
CA ALA A 33 4.37 -26.55 -4.31
C ALA A 33 5.01 -26.60 -5.71
N LEU A 34 4.51 -25.83 -6.68
CA LEU A 34 5.08 -25.74 -8.03
C LEU A 34 6.47 -25.12 -8.02
N GLY A 35 6.70 -24.05 -7.23
CA GLY A 35 8.01 -23.42 -7.09
C GLY A 35 9.08 -24.37 -6.57
N VAL A 36 8.72 -25.29 -5.67
CA VAL A 36 9.62 -26.31 -5.13
C VAL A 36 9.80 -27.49 -6.09
N ALA A 37 8.70 -28.00 -6.66
CA ALA A 37 8.72 -29.23 -7.46
C ALA A 37 9.23 -29.02 -8.90
N ALA A 38 8.96 -27.87 -9.50
CA ALA A 38 9.29 -27.55 -10.88
C ALA A 38 9.69 -26.08 -11.05
N PRO A 39 10.89 -25.64 -10.55
CA PRO A 39 11.31 -24.25 -10.51
C PRO A 39 11.28 -23.55 -11.89
N ASP A 40 11.81 -24.18 -12.94
CA ASP A 40 11.86 -23.58 -14.28
C ASP A 40 10.47 -23.30 -14.84
N PHE A 41 9.54 -24.22 -14.65
CA PHE A 41 8.13 -24.03 -15.03
C PHE A 41 7.49 -22.92 -14.17
N ALA A 42 7.74 -22.93 -12.87
CA ALA A 42 7.19 -21.95 -11.94
C ALA A 42 7.64 -20.50 -12.25
N ILE A 43 8.89 -20.30 -12.67
CA ILE A 43 9.40 -19.00 -13.13
C ILE A 43 8.59 -18.49 -14.33
N GLY A 44 8.22 -19.36 -15.27
CA GLY A 44 7.39 -19.00 -16.42
C GLY A 44 5.97 -18.51 -16.05
N LEU A 45 5.46 -18.91 -14.88
CA LEU A 45 4.12 -18.49 -14.41
C LEU A 45 4.04 -17.02 -13.98
N LYS A 46 5.19 -16.31 -13.91
CA LYS A 46 5.24 -14.86 -13.64
C LYS A 46 4.29 -14.06 -14.54
N ILE A 47 4.06 -14.52 -15.77
CA ILE A 47 3.18 -13.85 -16.74
C ILE A 47 1.75 -13.64 -16.19
N PHE A 48 1.23 -14.56 -15.37
CA PHE A 48 -0.09 -14.42 -14.76
C PHE A 48 -0.12 -13.31 -13.71
N SER A 49 0.95 -13.19 -12.91
CA SER A 49 1.10 -12.09 -11.97
C SER A 49 1.22 -10.74 -12.68
N ASP A 50 2.07 -10.66 -13.69
CA ASP A 50 2.30 -9.42 -14.44
C ASP A 50 1.03 -8.99 -15.19
N ALA A 51 0.28 -9.93 -15.76
CA ALA A 51 -1.00 -9.66 -16.41
C ALA A 51 -2.05 -9.14 -15.42
N PHE A 52 -2.16 -9.79 -14.24
CA PHE A 52 -3.08 -9.35 -13.20
C PHE A 52 -2.75 -7.93 -12.72
N LEU A 53 -1.47 -7.63 -12.44
CA LEU A 53 -1.04 -6.31 -12.02
C LEU A 53 -1.30 -5.25 -13.11
N LYS A 54 -1.09 -5.58 -14.40
CA LYS A 54 -1.42 -4.68 -15.51
C LYS A 54 -2.92 -4.38 -15.61
N LEU A 55 -3.77 -5.39 -15.41
CA LEU A 55 -5.23 -5.22 -15.38
C LEU A 55 -5.65 -4.28 -14.25
N ILE A 56 -5.09 -4.43 -13.06
CA ILE A 56 -5.34 -3.54 -11.93
C ILE A 56 -4.86 -2.13 -12.24
N SER A 57 -3.60 -1.98 -12.65
CA SER A 57 -2.99 -0.67 -12.93
C SER A 57 -3.77 0.13 -13.95
N MET A 58 -4.37 -0.53 -14.95
CA MET A 58 -5.14 0.10 -16.01
C MET A 58 -6.30 0.97 -15.50
N ILE A 59 -6.90 0.62 -14.37
CA ILE A 59 -8.11 1.31 -13.87
C ILE A 59 -7.89 2.08 -12.57
N VAL A 60 -6.72 1.98 -11.93
CA VAL A 60 -6.45 2.65 -10.64
C VAL A 60 -6.51 4.17 -10.80
N ALA A 61 -5.78 4.75 -11.75
CA ALA A 61 -5.74 6.20 -11.95
C ALA A 61 -7.13 6.80 -12.26
N PRO A 62 -7.94 6.25 -13.19
CA PRO A 62 -9.30 6.71 -13.41
C PRO A 62 -10.20 6.59 -12.19
N ILE A 63 -10.11 5.51 -11.41
CA ILE A 63 -10.90 5.34 -10.17
C ILE A 63 -10.50 6.39 -9.15
N VAL A 64 -9.20 6.58 -8.90
CA VAL A 64 -8.70 7.59 -7.96
C VAL A 64 -9.20 8.97 -8.35
N PHE A 65 -9.12 9.33 -9.64
CA PHE A 65 -9.66 10.60 -10.13
C PHE A 65 -11.14 10.75 -9.81
N CYS A 66 -11.98 9.79 -10.20
CA CYS A 66 -13.42 9.86 -9.98
C CYS A 66 -13.80 9.95 -8.50
N VAL A 67 -13.20 9.12 -7.65
CA VAL A 67 -13.52 9.07 -6.21
C VAL A 67 -13.10 10.36 -5.51
N VAL A 68 -11.90 10.88 -5.81
CA VAL A 68 -11.41 12.14 -5.21
C VAL A 68 -12.28 13.31 -5.65
N VAL A 69 -12.61 13.42 -6.94
CA VAL A 69 -13.46 14.50 -7.46
C VAL A 69 -14.86 14.42 -6.85
N HIS A 70 -15.47 13.22 -6.81
CA HIS A 70 -16.78 13.01 -6.19
C HIS A 70 -16.76 13.36 -4.69
N GLY A 71 -15.74 12.90 -3.96
CA GLY A 71 -15.57 13.17 -2.53
C GLY A 71 -15.46 14.67 -2.21
N ILE A 72 -14.73 15.44 -3.04
CA ILE A 72 -14.56 16.89 -2.86
C ILE A 72 -15.81 17.65 -3.31
N ALA A 73 -16.33 17.36 -4.50
CA ALA A 73 -17.51 18.04 -5.03
C ALA A 73 -18.76 17.78 -4.20
N GLY A 74 -18.90 16.56 -3.66
CA GLY A 74 -20.02 16.16 -2.79
C GLY A 74 -19.88 16.63 -1.33
N ALA A 75 -18.74 17.14 -0.90
CA ALA A 75 -18.50 17.51 0.51
C ALA A 75 -19.31 18.75 0.98
N GLY A 76 -19.75 19.60 0.07
CA GLY A 76 -20.53 20.80 0.36
C GLY A 76 -19.78 21.92 1.07
N ASP A 77 -18.66 21.64 1.74
CA ASP A 77 -17.83 22.61 2.48
C ASP A 77 -16.33 22.43 2.18
N LEU A 78 -15.78 23.29 1.30
CA LEU A 78 -14.37 23.29 0.92
C LEU A 78 -13.41 23.55 2.08
N LYS A 79 -13.83 24.30 3.12
CA LYS A 79 -13.01 24.54 4.31
C LYS A 79 -12.83 23.24 5.08
N LYS A 80 -13.88 22.40 5.11
CA LYS A 80 -13.82 21.06 5.74
C LYS A 80 -12.85 20.16 5.02
N VAL A 81 -12.84 20.13 3.68
CA VAL A 81 -11.89 19.35 2.86
C VAL A 81 -10.46 19.77 3.15
N GLY A 82 -10.18 21.06 3.21
CA GLY A 82 -8.85 21.57 3.56
C GLY A 82 -8.42 21.16 4.97
N ARG A 83 -9.32 21.21 5.93
CA ARG A 83 -9.05 20.80 7.33
C ARG A 83 -8.77 19.32 7.46
N VAL A 84 -9.53 18.45 6.79
CA VAL A 84 -9.28 17.00 6.72
C VAL A 84 -7.91 16.72 6.12
N GLY A 85 -7.57 17.40 5.01
CA GLY A 85 -6.27 17.25 4.35
C GLY A 85 -5.10 17.62 5.26
N VAL A 86 -5.17 18.75 5.97
CA VAL A 86 -4.13 19.16 6.94
C VAL A 86 -3.99 18.14 8.07
N LYS A 87 -5.10 17.66 8.64
CA LYS A 87 -5.07 16.62 9.68
C LYS A 87 -4.44 15.32 9.17
N ALA A 88 -4.79 14.92 7.94
CA ALA A 88 -4.21 13.75 7.31
C ALA A 88 -2.69 13.89 7.13
N LEU A 89 -2.21 15.02 6.61
CA LEU A 89 -0.78 15.28 6.44
C LEU A 89 -0.03 15.27 7.77
N ILE A 90 -0.57 15.92 8.81
CA ILE A 90 0.03 15.88 10.16
C ILE A 90 0.12 14.42 10.65
N TYR A 91 -0.96 13.66 10.53
CA TYR A 91 -0.98 12.25 10.89
C TYR A 91 0.09 11.45 10.14
N PHE A 92 0.17 11.62 8.81
CA PHE A 92 1.13 10.92 7.96
C PHE A 92 2.58 11.22 8.36
N GLU A 93 2.92 12.50 8.61
CA GLU A 93 4.29 12.87 9.03
C GLU A 93 4.66 12.28 10.40
N VAL A 94 3.74 12.31 11.36
CA VAL A 94 3.96 11.72 12.68
C VAL A 94 4.17 10.21 12.57
N MET A 95 3.28 9.51 11.82
CA MET A 95 3.37 8.06 11.69
C MET A 95 4.60 7.62 10.88
N THR A 96 4.92 8.31 9.78
CA THR A 96 6.16 8.09 9.02
C THR A 96 7.40 8.25 9.91
N THR A 97 7.46 9.30 10.72
CA THR A 97 8.59 9.53 11.62
C THR A 97 8.73 8.41 12.65
N ILE A 98 7.62 7.99 13.28
CA ILE A 98 7.62 6.86 14.22
C ILE A 98 8.07 5.57 13.50
N ALA A 99 7.58 5.32 12.29
CA ALA A 99 7.95 4.15 11.49
C ALA A 99 9.46 4.10 11.17
N LEU A 100 10.04 5.23 10.73
CA LEU A 100 11.48 5.37 10.49
C LEU A 100 12.29 5.08 11.74
N VAL A 101 11.87 5.62 12.88
CA VAL A 101 12.54 5.39 14.18
C VAL A 101 12.43 3.93 14.61
N VAL A 102 11.26 3.30 14.46
CA VAL A 102 11.06 1.88 14.77
C VAL A 102 12.00 1.01 13.93
N GLY A 103 12.07 1.23 12.62
CA GLY A 103 12.99 0.49 11.74
C GLY A 103 14.45 0.65 12.15
N LEU A 104 14.86 1.89 12.44
CA LEU A 104 16.21 2.21 12.89
C LEU A 104 16.57 1.52 14.22
N LEU A 105 15.72 1.67 15.23
CA LEU A 105 15.95 1.08 16.57
C LEU A 105 16.04 -0.43 16.52
N LEU A 106 15.12 -1.10 15.80
CA LEU A 106 15.11 -2.55 15.69
C LEU A 106 16.32 -3.07 14.90
N ALA A 107 16.75 -2.36 13.84
CA ALA A 107 17.96 -2.71 13.13
C ALA A 107 19.23 -2.65 14.01
N TYR A 108 19.30 -1.64 14.89
CA TYR A 108 20.40 -1.53 15.87
C TYR A 108 20.32 -2.59 16.97
N LEU A 109 19.13 -2.83 17.51
CA LEU A 109 18.94 -3.77 18.62
C LEU A 109 19.27 -5.21 18.21
N PHE A 110 18.84 -5.63 17.00
CA PHE A 110 18.97 -7.00 16.54
C PHE A 110 20.18 -7.25 15.64
N GLY A 111 20.78 -6.22 15.05
CA GLY A 111 21.98 -6.28 14.24
C GLY A 111 21.94 -7.30 13.08
N PRO A 112 20.92 -7.29 12.20
CA PRO A 112 20.69 -8.35 11.21
C PRO A 112 21.80 -8.50 10.18
N GLY A 113 22.64 -7.47 9.98
CA GLY A 113 23.78 -7.49 9.06
C GLY A 113 25.12 -7.89 9.70
N HIS A 114 25.17 -7.93 11.03
CA HIS A 114 26.44 -8.23 11.72
C HIS A 114 26.96 -9.64 11.41
N GLY A 115 28.27 -9.74 11.17
CA GLY A 115 28.95 -10.99 10.89
C GLY A 115 28.88 -11.44 9.42
N MET A 116 28.21 -10.71 8.55
CA MET A 116 28.25 -10.98 7.11
C MET A 116 29.62 -10.67 6.51
N ASN A 117 30.32 -9.63 7.02
CA ASN A 117 31.69 -9.23 6.64
C ASN A 117 31.89 -9.17 5.11
N ILE A 118 30.93 -8.58 4.42
CA ILE A 118 30.95 -8.52 2.97
C ILE A 118 31.89 -7.42 2.50
N ASP A 119 32.83 -7.79 1.64
CA ASP A 119 33.61 -6.80 0.91
C ASP A 119 32.77 -6.20 -0.22
N ALA A 120 32.49 -4.91 -0.12
CA ALA A 120 31.70 -4.18 -1.11
C ALA A 120 32.28 -4.31 -2.54
N ALA A 121 33.61 -4.51 -2.69
CA ALA A 121 34.25 -4.70 -3.98
C ALA A 121 33.91 -6.01 -4.68
N THR A 122 33.39 -7.01 -3.94
CA THR A 122 33.02 -8.34 -4.49
C THR A 122 31.58 -8.42 -5.00
N LEU A 123 30.77 -7.39 -4.79
CA LEU A 123 29.37 -7.38 -5.18
C LEU A 123 29.19 -7.08 -6.69
N ASP A 124 28.21 -7.75 -7.32
CA ASP A 124 27.94 -7.58 -8.75
C ASP A 124 27.31 -6.21 -9.07
N ALA A 125 28.12 -5.32 -9.64
CA ALA A 125 27.72 -3.97 -10.03
C ALA A 125 26.71 -3.95 -11.19
N LYS A 126 26.57 -5.02 -12.00
CA LYS A 126 25.65 -5.04 -13.14
C LYS A 126 24.17 -4.98 -12.70
N ALA A 127 23.85 -5.59 -11.56
CA ALA A 127 22.51 -5.51 -10.99
C ALA A 127 22.11 -4.08 -10.58
N LEU A 128 23.06 -3.23 -10.30
CA LEU A 128 22.84 -1.83 -9.89
C LEU A 128 22.54 -0.89 -11.05
N ASN A 129 23.11 -1.13 -12.22
CA ASN A 129 23.03 -0.18 -13.34
C ASN A 129 21.59 0.15 -13.72
N THR A 130 20.69 -0.84 -13.71
CA THR A 130 19.27 -0.63 -14.02
C THR A 130 18.55 0.24 -12.98
N TYR A 131 18.94 0.16 -11.70
CA TYR A 131 18.33 0.93 -10.60
C TYR A 131 19.02 2.27 -10.40
N ALA A 132 20.33 2.36 -10.64
CA ALA A 132 21.10 3.60 -10.56
C ALA A 132 20.61 4.65 -11.56
N ASP A 133 20.29 4.25 -12.80
CA ASP A 133 19.76 5.16 -13.82
C ASP A 133 18.41 5.77 -13.39
N ASN A 134 17.56 4.99 -12.72
CA ASN A 134 16.30 5.48 -12.17
C ASN A 134 16.51 6.35 -10.93
N ALA A 135 17.47 6.02 -10.07
CA ALA A 135 17.83 6.83 -8.90
C ALA A 135 18.41 8.19 -9.30
N HIS A 136 19.24 8.25 -10.35
CA HIS A 136 19.77 9.52 -10.88
C HIS A 136 18.67 10.45 -11.39
N LYS A 137 17.60 9.92 -11.98
CA LYS A 137 16.43 10.72 -12.40
C LYS A 137 15.69 11.34 -11.21
N LEU A 138 15.70 10.69 -10.04
CA LEU A 138 15.09 11.21 -8.81
C LEU A 138 16.00 12.22 -8.08
N GLN A 139 17.33 12.08 -8.20
CA GLN A 139 18.30 12.96 -7.53
C GLN A 139 18.47 14.33 -8.18
N GLY A 140 18.14 14.47 -9.46
CA GLY A 140 18.43 15.67 -10.26
C GLY A 140 17.79 16.98 -9.79
N GLY A 141 16.99 17.02 -8.72
CA GLY A 141 16.17 18.19 -8.44
C GLY A 141 15.91 18.60 -7.00
N GLY A 142 16.30 17.83 -6.00
CA GLY A 142 15.97 18.15 -4.60
C GLY A 142 14.46 18.29 -4.31
N ILE A 143 14.11 18.92 -3.16
CA ILE A 143 12.71 19.14 -2.74
C ILE A 143 11.94 19.98 -3.78
N GLY A 144 12.58 20.97 -4.41
CA GLY A 144 11.96 21.80 -5.43
C GLY A 144 11.51 21.02 -6.65
N ALA A 145 12.34 20.09 -7.16
CA ALA A 145 11.96 19.26 -8.28
C ALA A 145 10.87 18.23 -7.90
N PHE A 146 10.91 17.68 -6.68
CA PHE A 146 9.81 16.83 -6.19
C PHE A 146 8.48 17.60 -6.20
N LEU A 147 8.45 18.82 -5.64
CA LEU A 147 7.24 19.65 -5.61
C LEU A 147 6.73 19.99 -7.03
N LEU A 148 7.65 20.31 -7.94
CA LEU A 148 7.30 20.56 -9.34
C LEU A 148 6.77 19.31 -10.04
N ASN A 149 7.31 18.13 -9.71
CA ASN A 149 6.87 16.86 -10.29
C ASN A 149 5.49 16.38 -9.78
N VAL A 150 4.97 16.94 -8.69
CA VAL A 150 3.58 16.74 -8.26
C VAL A 150 2.60 17.32 -9.27
N ILE A 151 3.01 18.38 -10.00
CA ILE A 151 2.19 19.05 -11.01
C ILE A 151 2.38 18.33 -12.34
N PRO A 152 1.33 17.71 -12.91
CA PRO A 152 1.45 16.99 -14.19
C PRO A 152 1.72 17.97 -15.34
N SER A 153 2.47 17.51 -16.34
CA SER A 153 2.67 18.26 -17.59
C SER A 153 1.36 18.46 -18.35
N THR A 154 0.49 17.43 -18.34
CA THR A 154 -0.90 17.47 -18.78
C THR A 154 -1.74 16.53 -17.91
N SER A 155 -3.05 16.81 -17.79
CA SER A 155 -3.96 15.92 -17.05
C SER A 155 -4.03 14.50 -17.64
N PHE A 156 -3.96 14.39 -18.96
CA PHE A 156 -3.98 13.10 -19.65
C PHE A 156 -2.66 12.33 -19.49
N ASP A 157 -1.52 13.01 -19.39
CA ASP A 157 -0.21 12.37 -19.15
C ASP A 157 -0.19 11.69 -17.78
N ALA A 158 -0.68 12.35 -16.73
CA ALA A 158 -0.81 11.78 -15.40
C ALA A 158 -1.66 10.48 -15.38
N LEU A 159 -2.81 10.51 -16.06
CA LEU A 159 -3.70 9.35 -16.18
C LEU A 159 -3.06 8.21 -16.99
N SER A 160 -2.38 8.54 -18.11
CA SER A 160 -1.78 7.55 -19.00
C SER A 160 -0.56 6.85 -18.39
N ARG A 161 0.22 7.57 -17.58
CA ARG A 161 1.35 7.00 -16.83
C ARG A 161 0.95 6.31 -15.54
N ASN A 162 -0.32 6.43 -15.15
CA ASN A 162 -0.83 5.93 -13.88
C ASN A 162 -0.05 6.52 -12.67
N ASP A 163 0.38 7.79 -12.78
CA ASP A 163 1.04 8.51 -11.70
C ASP A 163 0.00 8.99 -10.69
N VAL A 164 -0.22 8.18 -9.66
CA VAL A 164 -1.29 8.42 -8.66
C VAL A 164 -1.15 9.78 -7.98
N LEU A 165 0.08 10.25 -7.74
CA LEU A 165 0.32 11.54 -7.09
C LEU A 165 -0.10 12.71 -7.99
N GLN A 166 0.28 12.67 -9.26
CA GLN A 166 -0.10 13.68 -10.26
C GLN A 166 -1.60 13.65 -10.55
N VAL A 167 -2.19 12.43 -10.65
CA VAL A 167 -3.65 12.25 -10.79
C VAL A 167 -4.38 12.84 -9.60
N LEU A 168 -3.90 12.60 -8.37
CA LEU A 168 -4.48 13.14 -7.15
C LEU A 168 -4.44 14.67 -7.16
N PHE A 169 -3.29 15.28 -7.50
CA PHE A 169 -3.16 16.74 -7.60
C PHE A 169 -4.18 17.33 -8.58
N PHE A 170 -4.27 16.76 -9.79
CA PHE A 170 -5.25 17.18 -10.77
C PHE A 170 -6.70 16.98 -10.29
N ALA A 171 -7.00 15.85 -9.68
CA ALA A 171 -8.33 15.51 -9.15
C ALA A 171 -8.76 16.47 -8.04
N VAL A 172 -7.84 16.89 -7.16
CA VAL A 172 -8.12 17.89 -6.12
C VAL A 172 -8.47 19.24 -6.75
N ILE A 173 -7.67 19.74 -7.72
CA ILE A 173 -7.96 21.00 -8.42
C ILE A 173 -9.31 20.91 -9.15
N PHE A 174 -9.55 19.81 -9.88
CA PHE A 174 -10.79 19.60 -10.62
C PHE A 174 -12.00 19.52 -9.68
N GLY A 175 -11.90 18.77 -8.57
CA GLY A 175 -12.97 18.63 -7.58
C GLY A 175 -13.32 19.96 -6.89
N VAL A 176 -12.30 20.72 -6.49
CA VAL A 176 -12.50 22.07 -5.93
C VAL A 176 -13.15 23.00 -6.95
N SER A 177 -12.66 22.99 -8.19
CA SER A 177 -13.25 23.80 -9.26
C SER A 177 -14.70 23.41 -9.52
N LEU A 178 -15.02 22.13 -9.53
CA LEU A 178 -16.37 21.62 -9.73
C LEU A 178 -17.31 22.05 -8.58
N ALA A 179 -16.83 21.97 -7.33
CA ALA A 179 -17.58 22.48 -6.17
C ALA A 179 -17.84 24.00 -6.25
N LEU A 180 -16.88 24.78 -6.77
CA LEU A 180 -17.04 26.22 -6.97
C LEU A 180 -17.98 26.57 -8.12
N VAL A 181 -18.03 25.77 -9.19
CA VAL A 181 -19.01 25.94 -10.29
C VAL A 181 -20.42 25.78 -9.77
N GLY A 182 -20.68 24.72 -8.96
CA GLY A 182 -21.98 24.47 -8.33
C GLY A 182 -23.18 24.46 -9.27
N GLY A 183 -24.38 24.50 -8.69
CA GLY A 183 -25.66 24.58 -9.44
C GLY A 183 -25.86 23.44 -10.45
N GLU A 184 -26.77 23.60 -11.38
CA GLU A 184 -27.18 22.56 -12.36
C GLU A 184 -25.99 22.01 -13.19
N LYS A 185 -25.02 22.85 -13.54
CA LYS A 185 -23.82 22.43 -14.30
C LYS A 185 -22.91 21.54 -13.44
N GLY A 186 -22.69 21.94 -12.19
CA GLY A 186 -21.88 21.17 -11.25
C GLY A 186 -22.50 19.81 -10.96
N GLU A 187 -23.81 19.76 -10.72
CA GLU A 187 -24.55 18.51 -10.46
C GLU A 187 -24.48 17.54 -11.65
N LYS A 188 -24.65 18.01 -12.89
CA LYS A 188 -24.53 17.17 -14.09
C LYS A 188 -23.15 16.53 -14.21
N VAL A 189 -22.07 17.26 -13.96
CA VAL A 189 -20.71 16.73 -14.04
C VAL A 189 -20.44 15.76 -12.89
N THR A 190 -20.89 16.07 -11.68
CA THR A 190 -20.75 15.17 -10.51
C THR A 190 -21.48 13.85 -10.75
N SER A 191 -22.72 13.89 -11.27
CA SER A 191 -23.50 12.70 -11.63
C SER A 191 -22.82 11.87 -12.73
N LEU A 192 -22.22 12.50 -13.74
CA LEU A 192 -21.43 11.79 -14.76
C LEU A 192 -20.23 11.07 -14.17
N ILE A 193 -19.48 11.74 -13.27
CA ILE A 193 -18.33 11.15 -12.61
C ILE A 193 -18.74 9.96 -11.73
N ASP A 194 -19.87 10.08 -11.03
CA ASP A 194 -20.42 8.98 -10.23
C ASP A 194 -20.79 7.78 -11.11
N ALA A 195 -21.47 8.01 -12.22
CA ALA A 195 -21.81 6.96 -13.19
C ALA A 195 -20.55 6.27 -13.77
N VAL A 196 -19.52 7.04 -14.14
CA VAL A 196 -18.23 6.50 -14.62
C VAL A 196 -17.56 5.70 -13.51
N SER A 197 -17.56 6.21 -12.29
CA SER A 197 -17.01 5.52 -11.10
C SER A 197 -17.68 4.15 -10.91
N ALA A 198 -19.00 4.09 -10.99
CA ALA A 198 -19.76 2.83 -10.85
C ALA A 198 -19.34 1.78 -11.90
N VAL A 199 -19.13 2.20 -13.16
CA VAL A 199 -18.64 1.32 -14.25
C VAL A 199 -17.22 0.84 -13.95
N LEU A 200 -16.32 1.73 -13.52
CA LEU A 200 -14.93 1.39 -13.19
C LEU A 200 -14.88 0.41 -12.00
N PHE A 201 -15.70 0.60 -10.97
CA PHE A 201 -15.80 -0.33 -9.85
C PHE A 201 -16.36 -1.70 -10.28
N ARG A 202 -17.28 -1.75 -11.23
CA ARG A 202 -17.77 -3.01 -11.79
C ARG A 202 -16.65 -3.73 -12.57
N ALA A 203 -15.89 -3.00 -13.38
CA ALA A 203 -14.72 -3.53 -14.09
C ALA A 203 -13.69 -4.08 -13.10
N MET A 204 -13.38 -3.35 -12.01
CA MET A 204 -12.52 -3.84 -10.95
C MET A 204 -13.04 -5.15 -10.35
N GLY A 205 -14.34 -5.26 -10.08
CA GLY A 205 -14.95 -6.49 -9.57
C GLY A 205 -14.75 -7.69 -10.50
N LEU A 206 -14.72 -7.48 -11.83
CA LEU A 206 -14.40 -8.53 -12.81
C LEU A 206 -12.93 -8.91 -12.77
N ILE A 207 -12.02 -7.92 -12.71
CA ILE A 207 -10.57 -8.13 -12.65
C ILE A 207 -10.18 -8.90 -11.38
N VAL A 208 -10.74 -8.56 -10.23
CA VAL A 208 -10.43 -9.23 -8.95
C VAL A 208 -10.79 -10.73 -8.97
N ARG A 209 -11.74 -11.18 -9.79
CA ARG A 209 -12.01 -12.63 -9.95
C ARG A 209 -10.83 -13.40 -10.52
N VAL A 210 -9.89 -12.73 -11.19
CA VAL A 210 -8.67 -13.32 -11.75
C VAL A 210 -7.52 -13.30 -10.75
N ALA A 211 -7.68 -12.68 -9.58
CA ALA A 211 -6.64 -12.58 -8.55
C ALA A 211 -6.00 -13.93 -8.15
N PRO A 212 -6.73 -15.06 -8.01
CA PRO A 212 -6.10 -16.34 -7.70
C PRO A 212 -5.02 -16.76 -8.72
N LEU A 213 -5.22 -16.49 -10.03
CA LEU A 213 -4.19 -16.76 -11.05
C LEU A 213 -2.98 -15.83 -10.89
N GLY A 214 -3.21 -14.55 -10.59
CA GLY A 214 -2.15 -13.59 -10.29
C GLY A 214 -1.31 -14.02 -9.10
N VAL A 215 -1.96 -14.47 -8.02
CA VAL A 215 -1.31 -14.99 -6.79
C VAL A 215 -0.51 -16.24 -7.09
N LEU A 216 -1.09 -17.22 -7.79
CA LEU A 216 -0.39 -18.44 -8.22
C LEU A 216 0.91 -18.09 -8.95
N GLY A 217 0.83 -17.21 -9.96
CA GLY A 217 1.99 -16.78 -10.74
C GLY A 217 3.06 -16.08 -9.92
N ALA A 218 2.65 -15.17 -9.02
CA ALA A 218 3.56 -14.42 -8.15
C ALA A 218 4.33 -15.34 -7.21
N VAL A 219 3.62 -16.24 -6.53
CA VAL A 219 4.20 -17.15 -5.53
C VAL A 219 5.07 -18.21 -6.18
N ALA A 220 4.59 -18.84 -7.27
CA ALA A 220 5.36 -19.84 -8.01
C ALA A 220 6.67 -19.26 -8.55
N TYR A 221 6.62 -18.07 -9.17
CA TYR A 221 7.82 -17.36 -9.62
C TYR A 221 8.81 -17.10 -8.49
N THR A 222 8.32 -16.59 -7.36
CA THR A 222 9.15 -16.22 -6.22
C THR A 222 9.89 -17.44 -5.66
N VAL A 223 9.17 -18.53 -5.39
CA VAL A 223 9.75 -19.74 -4.84
C VAL A 223 10.66 -20.42 -5.87
N GLY A 224 10.26 -20.49 -7.14
CA GLY A 224 11.06 -21.09 -8.21
C GLY A 224 12.37 -20.35 -8.46
N LYS A 225 12.34 -18.99 -8.47
CA LYS A 225 13.52 -18.18 -8.77
C LYS A 225 14.51 -18.08 -7.62
N TYR A 226 14.03 -17.85 -6.42
CA TYR A 226 14.89 -17.58 -5.26
C TYR A 226 15.16 -18.82 -4.41
N GLY A 227 14.34 -19.86 -4.55
CA GLY A 227 14.50 -21.12 -3.84
C GLY A 227 14.38 -20.99 -2.32
N VAL A 228 14.06 -22.07 -1.65
CA VAL A 228 14.01 -22.11 -0.18
C VAL A 228 15.41 -21.93 0.44
N GLY A 229 16.46 -22.39 -0.25
CA GLY A 229 17.85 -22.34 0.24
C GLY A 229 18.46 -20.93 0.19
N SER A 230 18.15 -20.13 -0.85
CA SER A 230 18.69 -18.76 -1.00
C SER A 230 18.17 -17.80 0.07
N LEU A 231 16.98 -18.05 0.61
CA LEU A 231 16.41 -17.26 1.70
C LEU A 231 17.14 -17.43 3.04
N LYS A 232 17.84 -18.59 3.23
CA LYS A 232 18.48 -18.90 4.50
C LYS A 232 19.50 -17.83 4.92
N GLN A 233 20.19 -17.22 3.96
CA GLN A 233 21.23 -16.21 4.21
C GLN A 233 20.64 -14.87 4.67
N LEU A 234 19.43 -14.53 4.22
CA LEU A 234 18.80 -13.24 4.50
C LEU A 234 17.53 -13.36 5.35
N VAL A 235 17.27 -14.56 5.89
CA VAL A 235 16.10 -14.84 6.75
C VAL A 235 16.04 -13.88 7.94
N SER A 236 17.17 -13.53 8.55
CA SER A 236 17.20 -12.62 9.69
C SER A 236 16.68 -11.23 9.32
N LEU A 237 17.08 -10.69 8.16
CA LEU A 237 16.58 -9.40 7.66
C LEU A 237 15.08 -9.45 7.38
N VAL A 238 14.64 -10.48 6.65
CA VAL A 238 13.21 -10.65 6.31
C VAL A 238 12.40 -10.85 7.59
N ALA A 239 12.82 -11.73 8.49
CA ALA A 239 12.12 -11.99 9.74
C ALA A 239 12.04 -10.71 10.61
N LEU A 240 13.15 -9.98 10.75
CA LEU A 240 13.17 -8.75 11.51
C LEU A 240 12.25 -7.69 10.91
N PHE A 241 12.18 -7.59 9.57
CA PHE A 241 11.27 -6.68 8.90
C PHE A 241 9.80 -7.02 9.21
N TYR A 242 9.41 -8.30 9.11
CA TYR A 242 8.05 -8.74 9.46
C TYR A 242 7.72 -8.46 10.93
N VAL A 243 8.65 -8.72 11.83
CA VAL A 243 8.51 -8.41 13.26
C VAL A 243 8.37 -6.90 13.46
N SER A 244 9.17 -6.10 12.77
CA SER A 244 9.10 -4.63 12.85
C SER A 244 7.73 -4.09 12.39
N VAL A 245 7.22 -4.61 11.28
CA VAL A 245 5.88 -4.27 10.77
C VAL A 245 4.81 -4.72 11.77
N ALA A 246 4.93 -5.92 12.36
CA ALA A 246 3.98 -6.40 13.36
C ALA A 246 4.00 -5.52 14.62
N ILE A 247 5.18 -5.15 15.14
CA ILE A 247 5.31 -4.23 16.28
C ILE A 247 4.66 -2.88 15.96
N PHE A 248 4.90 -2.34 14.78
CA PHE A 248 4.29 -1.08 14.37
C PHE A 248 2.77 -1.20 14.25
N VAL A 249 2.27 -2.23 13.57
CA VAL A 249 0.82 -2.44 13.38
C VAL A 249 0.11 -2.68 14.71
N PHE A 250 0.57 -3.62 15.52
CA PHE A 250 -0.14 -3.97 16.75
C PHE A 250 0.16 -3.01 17.91
N GLY A 251 1.39 -2.47 17.99
CA GLY A 251 1.78 -1.52 19.02
C GLY A 251 1.33 -0.09 18.69
N VAL A 252 1.87 0.48 17.61
CA VAL A 252 1.64 1.91 17.29
C VAL A 252 0.24 2.11 16.70
N LEU A 253 -0.09 1.43 15.59
CA LEU A 253 -1.41 1.58 14.96
C LEU A 253 -2.52 1.04 15.85
N GLY A 254 -2.26 -0.04 16.61
CA GLY A 254 -3.19 -0.57 17.61
C GLY A 254 -3.51 0.46 18.71
N GLY A 255 -2.50 1.15 19.22
CA GLY A 255 -2.67 2.23 20.19
C GLY A 255 -3.50 3.39 19.65
N VAL A 256 -3.20 3.84 18.42
CA VAL A 256 -3.92 4.94 17.77
C VAL A 256 -5.38 4.55 17.47
N MET A 257 -5.64 3.32 17.02
CA MET A 257 -6.99 2.79 16.81
C MET A 257 -7.79 2.69 18.12
N ALA A 258 -7.13 2.27 19.21
CA ALA A 258 -7.76 2.24 20.54
C ALA A 258 -8.18 3.65 20.99
N LEU A 259 -7.36 4.68 20.75
CA LEU A 259 -7.71 6.08 21.02
C LEU A 259 -8.91 6.54 20.14
N ALA A 260 -9.03 6.04 18.92
CA ALA A 260 -10.21 6.27 18.08
C ALA A 260 -11.46 5.46 18.52
N GLY A 261 -11.33 4.55 19.49
CA GLY A 261 -12.42 3.71 20.00
C GLY A 261 -12.75 2.50 19.12
N ILE A 262 -11.82 2.09 18.28
CA ILE A 262 -11.97 0.96 17.34
C ILE A 262 -10.98 -0.15 17.70
N ASN A 263 -11.48 -1.40 17.75
CA ASN A 263 -10.63 -2.57 17.97
C ASN A 263 -9.87 -2.95 16.70
N LEU A 264 -8.53 -2.87 16.72
CA LEU A 264 -7.68 -3.17 15.57
C LEU A 264 -7.87 -4.61 15.07
N LEU A 265 -7.97 -5.61 15.97
CA LEU A 265 -8.08 -7.01 15.54
C LEU A 265 -9.40 -7.29 14.81
N LYS A 266 -10.52 -6.72 15.28
CA LYS A 266 -11.80 -6.80 14.57
C LYS A 266 -11.72 -6.09 13.22
N PHE A 267 -11.05 -4.95 13.16
CA PHE A 267 -10.84 -4.19 11.95
C PHE A 267 -9.99 -4.97 10.92
N LEU A 268 -8.89 -5.58 11.33
CA LEU A 268 -8.09 -6.45 10.46
C LEU A 268 -8.89 -7.69 9.99
N GLY A 269 -9.70 -8.26 10.89
CA GLY A 269 -10.63 -9.35 10.54
C GLY A 269 -11.65 -8.94 9.47
N TYR A 270 -12.15 -7.71 9.55
CA TYR A 270 -13.06 -7.14 8.55
C TYR A 270 -12.38 -6.96 7.17
N LEU A 271 -11.09 -6.61 7.15
CA LEU A 271 -10.30 -6.40 5.92
C LEU A 271 -9.56 -7.67 5.43
N ARG A 272 -9.76 -8.83 6.07
CA ARG A 272 -8.95 -10.05 5.85
C ARG A 272 -8.80 -10.49 4.38
N GLU A 273 -9.84 -10.30 3.57
CA GLU A 273 -9.82 -10.70 2.16
C GLU A 273 -8.84 -9.84 1.36
N GLU A 274 -8.93 -8.52 1.51
CA GLU A 274 -8.06 -7.56 0.87
C GLU A 274 -6.61 -7.72 1.36
N LEU A 275 -6.42 -7.89 2.67
CA LEU A 275 -5.10 -8.12 3.25
C LEU A 275 -4.44 -9.39 2.69
N THR A 276 -5.22 -10.46 2.46
CA THR A 276 -4.71 -11.69 1.85
C THR A 276 -4.29 -11.48 0.40
N ILE A 277 -5.08 -10.74 -0.39
CA ILE A 277 -4.74 -10.39 -1.77
C ILE A 277 -3.44 -9.58 -1.81
N VAL A 278 -3.31 -8.57 -0.96
CA VAL A 278 -2.11 -7.72 -0.90
C VAL A 278 -0.88 -8.51 -0.49
N LEU A 279 -0.99 -9.37 0.51
CA LEU A 279 0.11 -10.24 0.94
C LEU A 279 0.60 -11.11 -0.22
N ALA A 280 -0.30 -11.68 -1.00
CA ALA A 280 0.02 -12.58 -2.08
C ALA A 280 0.58 -11.87 -3.32
N THR A 281 0.08 -10.67 -3.64
CA THR A 281 0.48 -9.89 -4.83
C THR A 281 1.64 -8.94 -4.58
N ALA A 282 1.99 -8.68 -3.31
CA ALA A 282 2.91 -7.65 -2.86
C ALA A 282 2.54 -6.24 -3.41
N SER A 283 1.24 -6.01 -3.65
CA SER A 283 0.71 -4.74 -4.16
C SER A 283 -0.59 -4.35 -3.47
N SER A 284 -0.63 -3.16 -2.89
CA SER A 284 -1.83 -2.59 -2.27
C SER A 284 -2.80 -2.00 -3.29
N ASP A 285 -2.33 -1.66 -4.50
CA ASP A 285 -3.16 -1.09 -5.57
C ASP A 285 -4.26 -2.06 -6.02
N ALA A 286 -3.98 -3.38 -5.92
CA ALA A 286 -4.90 -4.44 -6.30
C ALA A 286 -6.26 -4.39 -5.58
N VAL A 287 -6.32 -3.78 -4.40
CA VAL A 287 -7.52 -3.76 -3.53
C VAL A 287 -8.01 -2.35 -3.21
N LEU A 288 -7.37 -1.31 -3.75
CA LEU A 288 -7.67 0.09 -3.43
C LEU A 288 -9.17 0.42 -3.49
N PRO A 289 -9.90 0.12 -4.58
CA PRO A 289 -11.31 0.46 -4.65
C PRO A 289 -12.19 -0.32 -3.66
N GLN A 290 -11.79 -1.55 -3.35
CA GLN A 290 -12.53 -2.39 -2.38
C GLN A 290 -12.36 -1.87 -0.96
N ILE A 291 -11.14 -1.48 -0.60
CA ILE A 291 -10.82 -0.86 0.69
C ILE A 291 -11.63 0.43 0.88
N MET A 292 -11.69 1.29 -0.14
CA MET A 292 -12.46 2.53 -0.06
C MET A 292 -13.93 2.25 0.25
N ARG A 293 -14.56 1.34 -0.49
CA ARG A 293 -15.96 0.93 -0.24
C ARG A 293 -16.15 0.31 1.15
N LYS A 294 -15.20 -0.51 1.63
CA LYS A 294 -15.28 -1.10 2.96
C LYS A 294 -15.20 -0.05 4.06
N LEU A 295 -14.37 0.97 3.90
CA LEU A 295 -14.26 2.07 4.86
C LEU A 295 -15.53 2.93 4.90
N GLU A 296 -16.15 3.19 3.75
CA GLU A 296 -17.45 3.87 3.67
C GLU A 296 -18.56 3.04 4.34
N ARG A 297 -18.59 1.75 4.09
CA ARG A 297 -19.52 0.83 4.76
C ARG A 297 -19.28 0.75 6.27
N LEU A 298 -18.04 0.84 6.70
CA LEU A 298 -17.68 0.90 8.12
C LEU A 298 -18.26 2.14 8.83
N GLY A 299 -18.67 3.16 8.08
CA GLY A 299 -19.22 4.40 8.62
C GLY A 299 -18.27 5.59 8.56
N VAL A 300 -17.18 5.48 7.79
CA VAL A 300 -16.34 6.64 7.44
C VAL A 300 -17.01 7.42 6.32
N LYS A 301 -17.04 8.74 6.44
CA LYS A 301 -17.64 9.61 5.43
C LYS A 301 -16.85 9.57 4.11
N ASP A 302 -17.57 9.50 2.98
CA ASP A 302 -17.01 9.38 1.62
C ASP A 302 -15.94 10.43 1.31
N SER A 303 -16.17 11.70 1.73
CA SER A 303 -15.20 12.78 1.54
C SER A 303 -13.88 12.55 2.26
N VAL A 304 -13.88 11.87 3.42
CA VAL A 304 -12.66 11.49 4.14
C VAL A 304 -11.97 10.32 3.46
N VAL A 305 -12.72 9.27 3.09
CA VAL A 305 -12.18 8.12 2.37
C VAL A 305 -11.55 8.55 1.05
N GLY A 306 -12.29 9.36 0.24
CA GLY A 306 -11.84 9.84 -1.06
C GLY A 306 -10.61 10.75 -1.02
N LEU A 307 -10.35 11.41 0.11
CA LEU A 307 -9.17 12.25 0.28
C LEU A 307 -8.01 11.50 0.94
N VAL A 308 -8.25 10.82 2.07
CA VAL A 308 -7.18 10.29 2.92
C VAL A 308 -6.55 9.04 2.31
N ILE A 309 -7.34 8.12 1.74
CA ILE A 309 -6.80 6.89 1.14
C ILE A 309 -5.86 7.20 -0.03
N PRO A 310 -6.26 7.93 -1.09
CA PRO A 310 -5.36 8.18 -2.22
C PRO A 310 -4.13 9.04 -1.83
N THR A 311 -4.31 10.01 -0.94
CA THR A 311 -3.20 10.83 -0.43
C THR A 311 -2.22 9.97 0.36
N GLY A 312 -2.72 9.04 1.19
CA GLY A 312 -1.91 8.13 1.99
C GLY A 312 -1.03 7.20 1.14
N TYR A 313 -1.48 6.80 -0.04
CA TYR A 313 -0.68 5.99 -0.98
C TYR A 313 0.63 6.66 -1.43
N SER A 314 0.74 7.97 -1.30
CA SER A 314 1.95 8.73 -1.61
C SER A 314 2.67 9.28 -0.38
N PHE A 315 1.94 9.56 0.70
CA PHE A 315 2.47 10.28 1.86
C PHE A 315 2.54 9.45 3.14
N ASN A 316 1.82 8.33 3.24
CA ASN A 316 1.76 7.48 4.44
C ASN A 316 2.19 6.04 4.15
N LEU A 317 3.43 5.85 3.84
CA LEU A 317 4.02 4.53 3.54
C LEU A 317 4.80 4.02 4.75
N ASP A 318 4.08 3.66 5.83
CA ASP A 318 4.65 3.32 7.14
C ASP A 318 5.65 2.14 7.06
N ALA A 319 5.22 1.01 6.52
CA ALA A 319 6.09 -0.16 6.40
C ALA A 319 7.24 0.06 5.41
N PHE A 320 7.04 0.91 4.39
CA PHE A 320 8.13 1.33 3.52
C PHE A 320 9.17 2.16 4.28
N SER A 321 8.74 3.03 5.18
CA SER A 321 9.62 3.84 6.03
C SER A 321 10.43 2.96 6.98
N ILE A 322 9.82 1.96 7.62
CA ILE A 322 10.52 0.94 8.39
C ILE A 322 11.58 0.23 7.53
N TYR A 323 11.21 -0.16 6.32
CA TYR A 323 12.12 -0.81 5.38
C TYR A 323 13.34 0.04 5.05
N LEU A 324 13.17 1.33 4.77
CA LEU A 324 14.28 2.22 4.39
C LEU A 324 15.36 2.25 5.47
N THR A 325 14.99 2.55 6.71
CA THR A 325 15.97 2.66 7.79
C THR A 325 16.58 1.30 8.16
N LEU A 326 15.78 0.24 8.17
CA LEU A 326 16.24 -1.12 8.46
C LEU A 326 17.22 -1.61 7.38
N ALA A 327 16.92 -1.38 6.10
CA ALA A 327 17.76 -1.79 4.98
C ALA A 327 19.09 -1.01 4.94
N VAL A 328 19.05 0.30 5.19
CA VAL A 328 20.26 1.15 5.25
C VAL A 328 21.18 0.69 6.36
N VAL A 329 20.65 0.47 7.58
CA VAL A 329 21.45 -0.01 8.72
C VAL A 329 21.97 -1.44 8.47
N PHE A 330 21.14 -2.31 7.90
CA PHE A 330 21.57 -3.66 7.50
C PHE A 330 22.75 -3.64 6.54
N ILE A 331 22.71 -2.80 5.49
CA ILE A 331 23.83 -2.67 4.54
C ILE A 331 25.09 -2.19 5.25
N ALA A 332 24.98 -1.17 6.10
CA ALA A 332 26.10 -0.67 6.86
C ALA A 332 26.72 -1.75 7.76
N GLN A 333 25.90 -2.52 8.48
CA GLN A 333 26.36 -3.63 9.32
C GLN A 333 26.98 -4.75 8.48
N ALA A 334 26.35 -5.14 7.35
CA ALA A 334 26.83 -6.20 6.48
C ALA A 334 28.20 -5.90 5.84
N THR A 335 28.49 -4.61 5.60
CA THR A 335 29.73 -4.12 5.02
C THR A 335 30.73 -3.59 6.07
N ASN A 336 30.44 -3.80 7.36
CA ASN A 336 31.25 -3.32 8.49
C ASN A 336 31.50 -1.79 8.45
N THR A 337 30.55 -1.04 7.95
CA THR A 337 30.61 0.43 7.90
C THR A 337 30.08 1.01 9.21
N PRO A 338 30.89 1.65 10.06
CA PRO A 338 30.42 2.26 11.29
C PRO A 338 29.59 3.50 10.97
N LEU A 339 28.41 3.62 11.59
CA LEU A 339 27.55 4.79 11.46
C LEU A 339 27.69 5.69 12.69
N SER A 340 28.03 6.96 12.48
CA SER A 340 27.99 7.98 13.51
C SER A 340 26.54 8.40 13.83
N PHE A 341 26.34 9.08 14.95
CA PHE A 341 25.02 9.67 15.27
C PHE A 341 24.56 10.67 14.18
N GLY A 342 25.51 11.41 13.58
CA GLY A 342 25.23 12.31 12.46
C GLY A 342 24.73 11.56 11.22
N ASP A 343 25.33 10.40 10.89
CA ASP A 343 24.87 9.55 9.78
C ASP A 343 23.45 9.05 10.02
N LEU A 344 23.10 8.68 11.27
CA LEU A 344 21.74 8.22 11.61
C LEU A 344 20.71 9.32 11.46
N LEU A 345 21.03 10.54 11.89
CA LEU A 345 20.15 11.70 11.68
C LEU A 345 20.00 12.02 10.18
N LEU A 346 21.07 11.89 9.42
CA LEU A 346 21.05 12.06 7.97
C LEU A 346 20.17 10.99 7.30
N VAL A 347 20.32 9.71 7.69
CA VAL A 347 19.47 8.61 7.23
C VAL A 347 17.99 8.90 7.51
N LEU A 348 17.66 9.32 8.73
CA LEU A 348 16.29 9.66 9.10
C LEU A 348 15.74 10.82 8.26
N GLY A 349 16.50 11.92 8.16
CA GLY A 349 16.09 13.12 7.41
C GLY A 349 15.93 12.86 5.92
N VAL A 350 16.87 12.16 5.31
CA VAL A 350 16.79 11.78 3.88
C VAL A 350 15.64 10.81 3.66
N SER A 351 15.48 9.79 4.52
CA SER A 351 14.39 8.82 4.39
C SER A 351 13.01 9.45 4.56
N LEU A 352 12.87 10.46 5.42
CA LEU A 352 11.62 11.19 5.59
C LEU A 352 11.18 11.89 4.29
N ILE A 353 12.14 12.44 3.56
CA ILE A 353 11.89 13.11 2.27
C ILE A 353 11.69 12.08 1.15
N THR A 354 12.61 11.14 1.02
CA THR A 354 12.61 10.17 -0.10
C THR A 354 11.43 9.20 -0.02
N SER A 355 10.94 8.88 1.18
CA SER A 355 9.76 8.03 1.36
C SER A 355 8.51 8.56 0.66
N LYS A 356 8.40 9.87 0.46
CA LYS A 356 7.26 10.51 -0.25
C LYS A 356 7.28 10.30 -1.77
N GLY A 357 8.40 9.89 -2.33
CA GLY A 357 8.53 9.54 -3.76
C GLY A 357 8.20 8.08 -4.07
N ALA A 358 7.93 7.26 -3.06
CA ALA A 358 7.61 5.86 -3.25
C ALA A 358 6.15 5.69 -3.71
N HIS A 359 5.94 4.70 -4.57
CA HIS A 359 4.61 4.26 -5.00
C HIS A 359 4.44 2.78 -4.64
N GLY A 360 3.22 2.31 -4.44
CA GLY A 360 2.90 0.92 -4.08
C GLY A 360 3.25 -0.14 -5.15
N VAL A 361 4.12 0.21 -6.12
CA VAL A 361 4.51 -0.66 -7.24
C VAL A 361 5.74 -1.48 -6.87
N PRO A 362 5.75 -2.81 -7.14
CA PRO A 362 6.94 -3.64 -6.95
C PRO A 362 8.17 -3.07 -7.66
N GLY A 363 9.30 -3.00 -6.95
CA GLY A 363 10.57 -2.46 -7.46
C GLY A 363 10.82 -0.97 -7.19
N SER A 364 9.79 -0.15 -6.91
CA SER A 364 9.98 1.26 -6.56
C SER A 364 10.81 1.44 -5.29
N ALA A 365 10.69 0.53 -4.35
CA ALA A 365 11.40 0.56 -3.07
C ALA A 365 12.93 0.51 -3.23
N ILE A 366 13.42 -0.30 -4.15
CA ILE A 366 14.86 -0.41 -4.43
C ILE A 366 15.41 0.89 -5.02
N VAL A 367 14.64 1.56 -5.88
CA VAL A 367 15.01 2.85 -6.47
C VAL A 367 15.15 3.92 -5.38
N ILE A 368 14.19 3.99 -4.47
CA ILE A 368 14.20 4.95 -3.35
C ILE A 368 15.31 4.61 -2.35
N LEU A 369 15.53 3.32 -2.05
CA LEU A 369 16.65 2.89 -1.21
C LEU A 369 17.99 3.29 -1.84
N ALA A 370 18.18 3.09 -3.15
CA ALA A 370 19.36 3.54 -3.87
C ALA A 370 19.56 5.06 -3.75
N ALA A 371 18.49 5.85 -3.92
CA ALA A 371 18.53 7.29 -3.75
C ALA A 371 18.91 7.68 -2.31
N THR A 372 18.37 6.99 -1.32
CA THR A 372 18.70 7.20 0.09
C THR A 372 20.16 6.88 0.39
N LEU A 373 20.68 5.75 -0.08
CA LEU A 373 22.10 5.35 0.09
C LEU A 373 23.06 6.36 -0.57
N ASN A 374 22.72 6.85 -1.77
CA ASN A 374 23.54 7.84 -2.45
C ASN A 374 23.60 9.19 -1.71
N ALA A 375 22.59 9.51 -0.93
CA ALA A 375 22.57 10.71 -0.09
C ALA A 375 23.34 10.52 1.25
N VAL A 376 23.76 9.30 1.57
CA VAL A 376 24.55 8.96 2.77
C VAL A 376 25.88 8.34 2.34
N PRO A 377 26.92 9.15 2.00
CA PRO A 377 28.13 8.68 1.33
C PRO A 377 28.98 7.70 2.15
N SER A 378 28.78 7.65 3.47
CA SER A 378 29.46 6.70 4.35
C SER A 378 29.07 5.24 4.07
N ILE A 379 27.89 4.99 3.47
CA ILE A 379 27.37 3.63 3.25
C ILE A 379 27.60 3.23 1.78
N PRO A 380 28.24 2.07 1.50
CA PRO A 380 28.46 1.65 0.13
C PRO A 380 27.16 1.30 -0.58
N ALA A 381 26.76 2.12 -1.57
CA ALA A 381 25.52 1.95 -2.33
C ALA A 381 25.44 0.59 -3.05
N ILE A 382 26.59 -0.03 -3.37
CA ILE A 382 26.67 -1.38 -3.94
C ILE A 382 26.00 -2.45 -3.05
N GLY A 383 25.92 -2.22 -1.73
CA GLY A 383 25.23 -3.11 -0.78
C GLY A 383 23.74 -3.27 -1.06
N LEU A 384 23.15 -2.43 -1.91
CA LEU A 384 21.77 -2.58 -2.40
C LEU A 384 21.51 -3.97 -3.01
N VAL A 385 22.53 -4.57 -3.64
CA VAL A 385 22.43 -5.92 -4.26
C VAL A 385 22.03 -6.98 -3.22
N LEU A 386 22.44 -6.83 -1.97
CA LEU A 386 22.12 -7.76 -0.88
C LEU A 386 20.62 -7.74 -0.59
N VAL A 387 20.04 -6.56 -0.53
CA VAL A 387 18.61 -6.38 -0.22
C VAL A 387 17.75 -6.75 -1.42
N LEU A 388 18.24 -6.51 -2.65
CA LEU A 388 17.54 -6.83 -3.89
C LEU A 388 17.13 -8.31 -3.96
N SER A 389 17.99 -9.22 -3.46
CA SER A 389 17.73 -10.66 -3.50
C SER A 389 16.50 -11.10 -2.69
N VAL A 390 16.09 -10.32 -1.70
CA VAL A 390 14.95 -10.61 -0.81
C VAL A 390 13.85 -9.56 -0.88
N ASP A 391 13.99 -8.53 -1.73
CA ASP A 391 13.04 -7.40 -1.80
C ASP A 391 11.61 -7.86 -2.07
N TRP A 392 11.42 -8.93 -2.83
CA TRP A 392 10.07 -9.46 -3.07
C TRP A 392 9.37 -9.91 -1.79
N PHE A 393 10.07 -10.67 -0.94
CA PHE A 393 9.50 -11.16 0.33
C PHE A 393 9.25 -10.00 1.31
N ILE A 394 10.17 -9.06 1.37
CA ILE A 394 10.01 -7.80 2.10
C ILE A 394 8.81 -7.03 1.53
N GLY A 395 8.68 -6.98 0.20
CA GLY A 395 7.60 -6.30 -0.52
C GLY A 395 6.21 -6.75 -0.11
N MET A 396 6.02 -8.04 0.21
CA MET A 396 4.75 -8.56 0.67
C MET A 396 4.31 -7.91 1.99
N ALA A 397 5.16 -7.92 3.02
CA ALA A 397 4.86 -7.30 4.31
C ALA A 397 4.83 -5.76 4.21
N ARG A 398 5.65 -5.17 3.34
CA ARG A 398 5.68 -3.74 3.08
C ARG A 398 4.34 -3.25 2.49
N ALA A 399 3.83 -3.92 1.48
CA ALA A 399 2.53 -3.59 0.89
C ALA A 399 1.39 -3.77 1.89
N LEU A 400 1.44 -4.86 2.69
CA LEU A 400 0.45 -5.13 3.72
C LEU A 400 0.43 -4.03 4.81
N GLY A 401 1.60 -3.71 5.36
CA GLY A 401 1.74 -2.70 6.40
C GLY A 401 1.34 -1.30 5.94
N ASN A 402 1.71 -0.91 4.71
CA ASN A 402 1.29 0.36 4.11
C ASN A 402 -0.24 0.43 3.96
N LEU A 403 -0.88 -0.64 3.47
CA LEU A 403 -2.33 -0.68 3.35
C LEU A 403 -3.02 -0.54 4.71
N ILE A 404 -2.57 -1.31 5.71
CA ILE A 404 -3.12 -1.24 7.07
C ILE A 404 -2.95 0.18 7.62
N GLY A 405 -1.76 0.80 7.48
CA GLY A 405 -1.48 2.17 7.89
C GLY A 405 -2.45 3.17 7.27
N ASN A 406 -2.70 3.07 5.96
CA ASN A 406 -3.63 3.96 5.26
C ASN A 406 -5.09 3.76 5.68
N CYS A 407 -5.52 2.51 5.91
CA CYS A 407 -6.86 2.24 6.43
C CYS A 407 -7.05 2.80 7.85
N VAL A 408 -6.04 2.62 8.72
CA VAL A 408 -6.02 3.16 10.08
C VAL A 408 -6.03 4.69 10.05
N ALA A 409 -5.19 5.31 9.23
CA ALA A 409 -5.15 6.76 9.03
C ALA A 409 -6.52 7.32 8.69
N THR A 410 -7.23 6.67 7.76
CA THR A 410 -8.56 7.10 7.32
C THR A 410 -9.58 7.05 8.46
N VAL A 411 -9.59 5.98 9.23
CA VAL A 411 -10.49 5.83 10.39
C VAL A 411 -10.15 6.86 11.48
N VAL A 412 -8.87 7.05 11.78
CA VAL A 412 -8.40 7.98 12.82
C VAL A 412 -8.66 9.43 12.45
N VAL A 413 -8.38 9.81 11.21
CA VAL A 413 -8.67 11.19 10.70
C VAL A 413 -10.17 11.44 10.70
N ALA A 414 -10.98 10.48 10.29
CA ALA A 414 -12.44 10.57 10.35
C ALA A 414 -12.93 10.72 11.81
N ALA A 415 -12.39 9.95 12.74
CA ALA A 415 -12.72 10.05 14.15
C ALA A 415 -12.31 11.43 14.73
N TRP A 416 -11.12 11.95 14.33
CA TRP A 416 -10.61 13.26 14.73
C TRP A 416 -11.44 14.41 14.17
N GLU A 417 -12.02 14.23 12.97
CA GLU A 417 -12.90 15.24 12.34
C GLU A 417 -14.36 15.15 12.82
N GLY A 418 -14.77 14.02 13.43
CA GLY A 418 -16.16 13.74 13.78
C GLY A 418 -16.99 13.17 12.62
N ASP A 419 -16.31 12.65 11.57
CA ASP A 419 -16.90 12.06 10.36
C ASP A 419 -16.87 10.51 10.37
N LEU A 420 -16.72 9.91 11.57
CA LEU A 420 -16.85 8.46 11.79
C LEU A 420 -18.14 8.17 12.56
N ASP A 421 -19.04 7.40 11.94
CA ASP A 421 -20.19 6.81 12.63
C ASP A 421 -19.72 5.62 13.50
N ARG A 422 -19.48 5.90 14.79
CA ARG A 422 -18.93 4.89 15.72
C ARG A 422 -19.90 3.76 16.04
N GLU A 423 -21.21 4.01 16.00
CA GLU A 423 -22.21 2.97 16.26
C GLU A 423 -22.28 2.01 15.08
N LYS A 424 -22.34 2.55 13.86
CA LYS A 424 -22.26 1.76 12.63
C LYS A 424 -20.96 0.96 12.58
N ALA A 425 -19.82 1.59 12.87
CA ALA A 425 -18.52 0.92 12.88
C ALA A 425 -18.51 -0.29 13.84
N ARG A 426 -19.06 -0.15 15.05
CA ARG A 426 -19.16 -1.26 16.00
C ARG A 426 -20.04 -2.39 15.46
N ARG A 427 -21.25 -2.08 14.96
CA ARG A 427 -22.17 -3.09 14.38
C ARG A 427 -21.52 -3.86 13.26
N VAL A 428 -20.88 -3.17 12.32
CA VAL A 428 -20.17 -3.79 11.18
C VAL A 428 -19.06 -4.71 11.66
N LEU A 429 -18.21 -4.23 12.61
CA LEU A 429 -17.10 -5.01 13.14
C LEU A 429 -17.54 -6.18 14.03
N ASP A 430 -18.72 -6.12 14.62
CA ASP A 430 -19.34 -7.21 15.41
C ASP A 430 -20.11 -8.21 14.52
N GLY A 431 -20.16 -7.98 13.21
CA GLY A 431 -20.80 -8.90 12.24
C GLY A 431 -22.32 -8.72 12.09
N ALA A 432 -22.92 -7.71 12.69
CA ALA A 432 -24.37 -7.51 12.69
C ALA A 432 -24.95 -6.99 11.35
N GLU A 433 -24.11 -6.43 10.46
CA GLU A 433 -24.54 -5.82 9.18
C GLU A 433 -24.05 -6.55 7.91
N LEU A 434 -23.61 -7.80 8.00
CA LEU A 434 -23.16 -8.57 6.82
C LEU A 434 -24.32 -9.11 5.95
N VAL A 435 -25.58 -8.84 6.32
CA VAL A 435 -26.77 -9.47 5.69
C VAL A 435 -27.25 -8.75 4.42
N ASP A 436 -26.86 -7.48 4.16
CA ASP A 436 -27.47 -6.66 3.09
C ASP A 436 -26.63 -6.45 1.81
N VAL A 437 -25.65 -7.30 1.50
CA VAL A 437 -24.69 -7.03 0.40
C VAL A 437 -24.94 -7.84 -0.88
N THR A 438 -26.05 -8.61 -0.97
CA THR A 438 -26.36 -9.44 -2.16
C THR A 438 -27.62 -9.02 -2.92
N ALA A 439 -28.27 -7.92 -2.55
CA ALA A 439 -29.42 -7.37 -3.27
C ALA A 439 -29.05 -5.98 -3.83
N GLY A 440 -28.56 -5.95 -5.07
CA GLY A 440 -28.29 -4.74 -5.85
C GLY A 440 -27.49 -5.03 -7.10
#